data_2a6313b6ae1f9fa7e908fea01ff563c9
#
_entry.id   2a6313b6ae1f9fa7e908fea01ff563c9
#
_cell.length_a   1.000
_cell.length_b   1.000
_cell.length_c   1.000
_cell.angle_alpha   90.00
_cell.angle_beta   90.00
_cell.angle_gamma   90.00
#
_symmetry.space_group_name_H-M   'P 1'
#
loop_
_entity.id
_entity.type
_entity.pdbx_description
1 polymer ?
#
loop_
_entity_poly.entity_id
_entity_poly.type
_entity_poly.pdbx_seq_one_letter_code
_entity_poly.pdbx_strand_id
1 'polypeptide(L)'
;MSTGDEIVQRDLVPLLLGRPGGRAVTEERAMQQPDNKNAITRDKYDAVLFDLDGVITDTASIHATCWKKMFDAYLQQRAADTGEPFRPFEIATDYRLYVDGKPRFDGVRDFLTSRGIHLPEGTPEDPPQADTVGGLGNRKNDLVNDVIAAVGVEPYAGTVAFVRQLRQQGFKVAVVTSSQNCDAVLKAAKLDDLFEVRVDGNTVREQHLAGKPAPDTFLMAAKLLGADPTRSVVVEDAISGVQAGRQGNFGCVIGVARKGNAEELRRHGAHLVVHDLGELVH
;
A
#
# COMPACT_ATOMS: atom_id res chain seq x y z
N MET A 1 27.97 -4.48 25.31
CA MET A 1 27.12 -5.10 24.28
C MET A 1 25.88 -4.28 24.18
N SER A 2 25.94 -3.20 23.46
CA SER A 2 24.84 -2.28 23.18
C SER A 2 25.23 -1.58 21.90
N THR A 3 24.63 -1.88 20.75
CA THR A 3 24.96 -1.08 19.56
C THR A 3 24.06 -1.27 18.33
N GLY A 4 23.16 -2.22 18.31
CA GLY A 4 22.33 -2.45 17.11
C GLY A 4 21.08 -1.58 17.03
N ASP A 5 20.35 -1.46 18.12
CA ASP A 5 19.00 -0.89 18.13
C ASP A 5 18.95 0.64 18.15
N GLU A 6 19.94 1.31 18.79
CA GLU A 6 19.99 2.78 18.84
C GLU A 6 20.31 3.45 17.49
N ILE A 7 21.02 2.77 16.61
CA ILE A 7 21.38 3.31 15.28
C ILE A 7 20.16 3.30 14.33
N VAL A 8 19.30 2.30 14.45
CA VAL A 8 18.12 2.14 13.61
C VAL A 8 17.10 3.28 13.80
N GLN A 9 16.90 3.72 15.04
CA GLN A 9 15.96 4.80 15.35
C GLN A 9 16.46 6.20 14.93
N ARG A 10 17.77 6.45 14.98
CA ARG A 10 18.32 7.78 14.64
C ARG A 10 18.31 8.13 13.17
N ASP A 11 18.41 7.14 12.28
CA ASP A 11 18.55 7.38 10.84
C ASP A 11 17.24 7.38 10.06
N LEU A 12 16.17 6.76 10.58
CA LEU A 12 14.87 6.71 9.90
C LEU A 12 13.97 7.92 10.22
N VAL A 13 13.98 8.40 11.44
CA VAL A 13 13.11 9.51 11.88
C VAL A 13 13.44 10.83 11.17
N PRO A 14 14.71 11.26 10.99
CA PRO A 14 15.03 12.47 10.24
C PRO A 14 14.65 12.43 8.76
N LEU A 15 14.69 11.25 8.13
CA LEU A 15 14.34 11.08 6.71
C LEU A 15 12.82 11.26 6.46
N LEU A 16 11.99 10.94 7.45
CA LEU A 16 10.53 11.01 7.36
C LEU A 16 9.98 12.39 7.78
N LEU A 17 10.72 13.16 8.58
CA LEU A 17 10.29 14.47 9.07
C LEU A 17 10.67 15.64 8.14
N GLY A 18 11.46 15.40 7.10
CA GLY A 18 11.81 16.40 6.08
C GLY A 18 10.64 16.66 5.13
N ARG A 19 9.75 17.60 5.48
CA ARG A 19 8.73 18.13 4.55
C ARG A 19 9.42 18.88 3.42
N PRO A 20 9.22 18.56 2.13
CA PRO A 20 9.57 19.46 1.07
C PRO A 20 8.64 20.68 1.14
N GLY A 21 9.22 21.84 1.38
CA GLY A 21 8.52 23.11 1.38
C GLY A 21 7.83 23.34 0.03
N GLY A 22 6.56 23.73 0.10
CA GLY A 22 5.76 24.03 -1.06
C GLY A 22 6.38 25.10 -1.95
N ARG A 23 6.49 24.84 -3.23
CA ARG A 23 6.66 25.84 -4.27
C ARG A 23 5.69 25.58 -5.41
N ALA A 24 4.86 26.58 -5.61
CA ALA A 24 4.08 26.97 -6.79
C ALA A 24 3.92 25.90 -7.89
N VAL A 25 2.71 25.35 -7.94
CA VAL A 25 2.17 24.69 -9.13
C VAL A 25 1.77 25.82 -10.09
N THR A 26 2.47 25.90 -11.21
CA THR A 26 2.10 26.72 -12.36
C THR A 26 0.76 26.24 -12.91
N GLU A 27 -0.10 27.20 -13.25
CA GLU A 27 -1.40 27.02 -13.88
C GLU A 27 -1.27 26.26 -15.21
N GLU A 28 -1.39 24.93 -15.17
CA GLU A 28 -1.72 24.14 -16.35
C GLU A 28 -3.23 23.99 -16.42
N ARG A 29 -3.77 24.47 -17.52
CA ARG A 29 -5.16 24.44 -17.98
C ARG A 29 -6.04 23.43 -17.23
N ALA A 30 -6.96 23.94 -16.44
CA ALA A 30 -8.12 23.20 -15.97
C ALA A 30 -8.94 22.71 -17.18
N MET A 31 -8.63 21.52 -17.69
CA MET A 31 -9.63 20.72 -18.37
C MET A 31 -10.70 20.45 -17.33
N GLN A 32 -11.90 20.91 -17.57
CA GLN A 32 -13.08 20.66 -16.73
C GLN A 32 -13.14 19.15 -16.43
N GLN A 33 -12.68 18.75 -15.24
CA GLN A 33 -12.94 17.41 -14.74
C GLN A 33 -14.45 17.26 -14.62
N PRO A 34 -15.04 16.15 -15.10
CA PRO A 34 -16.45 15.88 -14.86
C PRO A 34 -16.71 15.99 -13.35
N ASP A 35 -17.88 16.48 -12.97
CA ASP A 35 -18.29 16.63 -11.58
C ASP A 35 -18.24 15.25 -10.89
N ASN A 36 -17.09 14.93 -10.28
CA ASN A 36 -16.80 13.64 -9.68
C ASN A 36 -17.67 13.35 -8.46
N LYS A 37 -18.35 14.37 -7.95
CA LYS A 37 -19.15 14.29 -6.74
C LYS A 37 -20.28 13.26 -6.79
N ASN A 38 -20.87 13.02 -7.96
CA ASN A 38 -21.91 12.02 -8.14
C ASN A 38 -21.41 10.69 -8.76
N ALA A 39 -20.11 10.43 -8.71
CA ALA A 39 -19.55 9.22 -9.30
C ALA A 39 -19.96 7.95 -8.52
N ILE A 40 -20.07 8.05 -7.19
CA ILE A 40 -20.35 6.93 -6.30
C ILE A 40 -21.68 7.16 -5.59
N THR A 41 -22.72 6.45 -6.05
CA THR A 41 -24.09 6.58 -5.54
C THR A 41 -24.70 5.20 -5.22
N ARG A 42 -25.69 5.17 -4.31
CA ARG A 42 -26.31 3.91 -3.84
C ARG A 42 -27.15 3.18 -4.88
N ASP A 43 -27.63 3.87 -5.90
CA ASP A 43 -28.32 3.25 -7.04
C ASP A 43 -27.36 2.41 -7.90
N LYS A 44 -26.06 2.78 -7.93
CA LYS A 44 -25.03 2.08 -8.71
C LYS A 44 -24.23 1.07 -7.87
N TYR A 45 -23.90 1.42 -6.63
CA TYR A 45 -22.97 0.63 -5.82
C TYR A 45 -23.49 0.38 -4.40
N ASP A 46 -23.09 -0.76 -3.83
CA ASP A 46 -23.47 -1.21 -2.49
C ASP A 46 -22.32 -1.16 -1.50
N ALA A 47 -21.08 -1.30 -1.98
CA ALA A 47 -19.88 -1.38 -1.15
C ALA A 47 -18.72 -0.60 -1.73
N VAL A 48 -17.81 -0.16 -0.84
CA VAL A 48 -16.53 0.46 -1.22
C VAL A 48 -15.40 -0.21 -0.42
N LEU A 49 -14.41 -0.71 -1.14
CA LEU A 49 -13.27 -1.46 -0.60
C LEU A 49 -12.02 -0.62 -0.76
N PHE A 50 -11.37 -0.29 0.34
CA PHE A 50 -10.23 0.63 0.39
C PHE A 50 -8.94 -0.14 0.62
N ASP A 51 -7.90 0.17 -0.13
CA ASP A 51 -6.54 -0.12 0.33
C ASP A 51 -6.21 0.71 1.58
N LEU A 52 -5.18 0.30 2.31
CA LEU A 52 -4.76 0.96 3.55
C LEU A 52 -3.64 1.98 3.30
N ASP A 53 -2.50 1.50 2.77
CA ASP A 53 -1.24 2.22 2.72
C ASP A 53 -1.20 3.20 1.53
N GLY A 54 -1.29 4.50 1.78
CA GLY A 54 -1.39 5.52 0.72
C GLY A 54 -2.82 5.90 0.34
N VAL A 55 -3.82 5.14 0.78
CA VAL A 55 -5.24 5.44 0.61
C VAL A 55 -5.89 5.94 1.90
N ILE A 56 -5.87 5.13 2.96
CA ILE A 56 -6.45 5.49 4.27
C ILE A 56 -5.41 6.22 5.11
N THR A 57 -4.16 5.74 5.11
CA THR A 57 -3.07 6.24 5.95
C THR A 57 -1.83 6.62 5.13
N ASP A 58 -1.06 7.61 5.62
CA ASP A 58 0.21 8.03 5.01
C ASP A 58 1.37 7.09 5.42
N THR A 59 1.16 5.79 5.25
CA THR A 59 2.15 4.75 5.56
C THR A 59 2.93 4.26 4.34
N ALA A 60 2.51 4.60 3.13
CA ALA A 60 3.22 4.20 1.91
C ALA A 60 4.66 4.72 1.85
N SER A 61 4.92 5.93 2.37
CA SER A 61 6.26 6.50 2.49
C SER A 61 7.14 5.74 3.49
N ILE A 62 6.55 5.28 4.60
CA ILE A 62 7.20 4.42 5.60
C ILE A 62 7.61 3.10 4.93
N HIS A 63 6.66 2.47 4.22
CA HIS A 63 6.93 1.22 3.51
C HIS A 63 8.05 1.37 2.48
N ALA A 64 8.04 2.44 1.67
CA ALA A 64 9.08 2.70 0.66
C ALA A 64 10.48 2.86 1.30
N THR A 65 10.56 3.63 2.39
CA THR A 65 11.82 3.85 3.12
C THR A 65 12.35 2.56 3.76
N CYS A 66 11.47 1.74 4.35
CA CYS A 66 11.85 0.47 4.95
C CYS A 66 12.31 -0.55 3.89
N TRP A 67 11.65 -0.61 2.73
CA TRP A 67 12.11 -1.43 1.61
C TRP A 67 13.50 -1.02 1.14
N LYS A 68 13.72 0.29 0.93
CA LYS A 68 15.04 0.80 0.54
C LYS A 68 16.11 0.46 1.55
N LYS A 69 15.88 0.70 2.83
CA LYS A 69 16.84 0.42 3.90
C LYS A 69 17.19 -1.07 3.95
N MET A 70 16.20 -1.94 3.89
CA MET A 70 16.41 -3.38 3.94
C MET A 70 17.18 -3.89 2.71
N PHE A 71 16.74 -3.50 1.50
CA PHE A 71 17.42 -3.94 0.28
C PHE A 71 18.81 -3.35 0.13
N ASP A 72 19.01 -2.07 0.44
CA ASP A 72 20.34 -1.45 0.35
C ASP A 72 21.34 -2.14 1.29
N ALA A 73 20.93 -2.47 2.52
CA ALA A 73 21.79 -3.20 3.45
C ALA A 73 22.15 -4.59 2.92
N TYR A 74 21.18 -5.33 2.39
CA TYR A 74 21.43 -6.65 1.78
C TYR A 74 22.33 -6.54 0.54
N LEU A 75 22.06 -5.60 -0.36
CA LEU A 75 22.83 -5.43 -1.59
C LEU A 75 24.26 -4.93 -1.34
N GLN A 76 24.48 -4.11 -0.30
CA GLN A 76 25.83 -3.68 0.12
C GLN A 76 26.63 -4.87 0.63
N GLN A 77 26.04 -5.70 1.49
CA GLN A 77 26.70 -6.91 1.98
C GLN A 77 27.05 -7.85 0.83
N ARG A 78 26.09 -8.12 -0.06
CA ARG A 78 26.34 -8.95 -1.24
C ARG A 78 27.46 -8.40 -2.13
N ALA A 79 27.49 -7.09 -2.38
CA ALA A 79 28.55 -6.46 -3.16
C ALA A 79 29.93 -6.66 -2.53
N ALA A 80 30.03 -6.56 -1.20
CA ALA A 80 31.26 -6.84 -0.47
C ALA A 80 31.71 -8.31 -0.60
N ASP A 81 30.76 -9.25 -0.55
CA ASP A 81 31.03 -10.68 -0.59
C ASP A 81 31.38 -11.19 -2.01
N THR A 82 30.74 -10.61 -3.04
CA THR A 82 30.91 -11.08 -4.44
C THR A 82 31.89 -10.25 -5.27
N GLY A 83 32.21 -9.04 -4.83
CA GLY A 83 32.98 -8.06 -5.63
C GLY A 83 32.18 -7.40 -6.75
N GLU A 84 30.87 -7.66 -6.85
CA GLU A 84 29.98 -7.00 -7.80
C GLU A 84 29.73 -5.53 -7.39
N PRO A 85 29.47 -4.62 -8.34
CA PRO A 85 29.16 -3.23 -8.00
C PRO A 85 27.85 -3.12 -7.20
N PHE A 86 27.85 -2.33 -6.13
CA PHE A 86 26.65 -1.97 -5.41
C PHE A 86 25.68 -1.18 -6.31
N ARG A 87 24.46 -1.64 -6.42
CA ARG A 87 23.36 -0.99 -7.14
C ARG A 87 22.20 -0.79 -6.19
N PRO A 88 21.95 0.43 -5.67
CA PRO A 88 20.94 0.67 -4.66
C PRO A 88 19.52 0.36 -5.16
N PHE A 89 18.61 0.17 -4.22
CA PHE A 89 17.17 0.13 -4.47
C PHE A 89 16.66 1.56 -4.67
N GLU A 90 15.97 1.80 -5.79
CA GLU A 90 15.45 3.13 -6.14
C GLU A 90 13.95 3.23 -5.87
N ILE A 91 13.55 4.12 -4.95
CA ILE A 91 12.13 4.31 -4.60
C ILE A 91 11.31 4.76 -5.83
N ALA A 92 11.87 5.62 -6.68
CA ALA A 92 11.13 6.15 -7.82
C ALA A 92 10.78 5.08 -8.87
N THR A 93 11.56 4.00 -8.96
CA THR A 93 11.41 2.94 -9.97
C THR A 93 11.15 1.58 -9.34
N ASP A 94 12.08 1.07 -8.53
CA ASP A 94 12.02 -0.30 -8.04
C ASP A 94 10.84 -0.52 -7.08
N TYR A 95 10.55 0.45 -6.22
CA TYR A 95 9.41 0.35 -5.30
C TYR A 95 8.11 0.16 -6.07
N ARG A 96 7.85 1.00 -7.06
CA ARG A 96 6.61 1.00 -7.84
C ARG A 96 6.44 -0.26 -8.70
N LEU A 97 7.54 -0.78 -9.24
CA LEU A 97 7.49 -1.91 -10.17
C LEU A 97 7.40 -3.26 -9.44
N TYR A 98 8.09 -3.39 -8.31
CA TYR A 98 8.33 -4.70 -7.73
C TYR A 98 7.64 -4.94 -6.40
N VAL A 99 7.40 -3.90 -5.57
CA VAL A 99 6.96 -4.11 -4.18
C VAL A 99 5.67 -3.37 -3.79
N ASP A 100 5.29 -2.29 -4.50
CA ASP A 100 4.15 -1.44 -4.14
C ASP A 100 2.83 -2.20 -4.23
N GLY A 101 2.08 -2.23 -3.12
CA GLY A 101 0.79 -2.92 -3.00
C GLY A 101 0.85 -4.45 -2.97
N LYS A 102 2.03 -5.08 -3.10
CA LYS A 102 2.18 -6.55 -3.13
C LYS A 102 2.40 -7.14 -1.73
N PRO A 103 2.07 -8.44 -1.54
CA PRO A 103 2.53 -9.18 -0.37
C PRO A 103 4.07 -9.12 -0.24
N ARG A 104 4.57 -8.98 1.00
CA ARG A 104 5.99 -8.70 1.22
C ARG A 104 6.96 -9.74 0.65
N PHE A 105 6.62 -11.01 0.70
CA PHE A 105 7.47 -12.08 0.16
C PHE A 105 7.51 -12.06 -1.36
N ASP A 106 6.37 -11.76 -2.02
CA ASP A 106 6.32 -11.57 -3.47
C ASP A 106 7.15 -10.35 -3.88
N GLY A 107 7.06 -9.24 -3.14
CA GLY A 107 7.88 -8.07 -3.37
C GLY A 107 9.39 -8.35 -3.25
N VAL A 108 9.82 -9.12 -2.25
CA VAL A 108 11.23 -9.56 -2.13
C VAL A 108 11.64 -10.37 -3.35
N ARG A 109 10.84 -11.37 -3.72
CA ARG A 109 11.11 -12.26 -4.86
C ARG A 109 11.21 -11.50 -6.18
N ASP A 110 10.23 -10.64 -6.44
CA ASP A 110 10.14 -9.89 -7.70
C ASP A 110 11.33 -8.94 -7.86
N PHE A 111 11.67 -8.20 -6.81
CA PHE A 111 12.82 -7.30 -6.86
C PHE A 111 14.14 -8.05 -7.03
N LEU A 112 14.39 -9.09 -6.25
CA LEU A 112 15.63 -9.87 -6.37
C LEU A 112 15.76 -10.53 -7.75
N THR A 113 14.66 -11.08 -8.28
CA THR A 113 14.60 -11.65 -9.64
C THR A 113 14.96 -10.60 -10.69
N SER A 114 14.49 -9.36 -10.54
CA SER A 114 14.83 -8.25 -11.45
C SER A 114 16.32 -7.91 -11.48
N ARG A 115 17.03 -8.27 -10.41
CA ARG A 115 18.48 -8.09 -10.27
C ARG A 115 19.29 -9.35 -10.60
N GLY A 116 18.62 -10.45 -11.02
CA GLY A 116 19.25 -11.75 -11.27
C GLY A 116 19.74 -12.43 -9.97
N ILE A 117 19.18 -12.07 -8.83
CA ILE A 117 19.53 -12.63 -7.52
C ILE A 117 18.48 -13.67 -7.14
N HIS A 118 18.95 -14.87 -6.81
CA HIS A 118 18.09 -15.97 -6.37
C HIS A 118 18.47 -16.36 -4.95
N LEU A 119 17.51 -16.25 -4.03
CA LEU A 119 17.61 -16.72 -2.66
C LEU A 119 16.70 -17.94 -2.45
N PRO A 120 17.01 -18.79 -1.47
CA PRO A 120 16.06 -19.77 -0.98
C PRO A 120 14.77 -19.08 -0.52
N GLU A 121 13.64 -19.72 -0.76
CA GLU A 121 12.33 -19.17 -0.30
C GLU A 121 12.29 -19.00 1.21
N GLY A 122 12.82 -19.98 1.94
CA GLY A 122 12.67 -20.04 3.39
C GLY A 122 11.21 -20.27 3.79
N THR A 123 10.89 -19.83 4.99
CA THR A 123 9.54 -19.90 5.57
C THR A 123 9.08 -18.52 6.07
N PRO A 124 7.77 -18.31 6.26
CA PRO A 124 7.26 -17.08 6.88
C PRO A 124 7.79 -16.82 8.30
N GLU A 125 8.28 -17.86 8.96
CA GLU A 125 8.82 -17.84 10.32
C GLU A 125 10.34 -17.65 10.37
N ASP A 126 11.01 -17.52 9.23
CA ASP A 126 12.46 -17.32 9.19
C ASP A 126 12.89 -16.09 9.99
N PRO A 127 13.99 -16.17 10.75
CA PRO A 127 14.48 -15.02 11.48
C PRO A 127 14.89 -13.89 10.50
N PRO A 128 14.76 -12.62 10.91
CA PRO A 128 15.10 -11.46 10.04
C PRO A 128 16.56 -11.44 9.55
N GLN A 129 17.44 -12.21 10.17
CA GLN A 129 18.86 -12.33 9.79
C GLN A 129 19.11 -13.38 8.70
N ALA A 130 18.13 -14.23 8.41
CA ALA A 130 18.28 -15.25 7.39
C ALA A 130 18.34 -14.65 5.98
N ASP A 131 19.24 -15.15 5.14
CA ASP A 131 19.35 -14.78 3.73
C ASP A 131 18.42 -15.66 2.90
N THR A 132 17.12 -15.46 3.13
CA THR A 132 15.99 -16.09 2.42
C THR A 132 14.97 -15.02 2.06
N VAL A 133 14.04 -15.34 1.16
CA VAL A 133 12.90 -14.47 0.85
C VAL A 133 12.10 -14.19 2.13
N GLY A 134 11.86 -15.23 2.95
CA GLY A 134 11.19 -15.11 4.25
C GLY A 134 11.93 -14.17 5.21
N GLY A 135 13.23 -14.37 5.39
CA GLY A 135 14.08 -13.57 6.31
C GLY A 135 14.11 -12.09 5.91
N LEU A 136 14.36 -11.78 4.63
CA LEU A 136 14.36 -10.39 4.15
C LEU A 136 12.99 -9.72 4.30
N GLY A 137 11.91 -10.45 3.99
CA GLY A 137 10.55 -9.95 4.20
C GLY A 137 10.26 -9.63 5.67
N ASN A 138 10.72 -10.48 6.60
CA ASN A 138 10.56 -10.27 8.04
C ASN A 138 11.43 -9.10 8.53
N ARG A 139 12.69 -8.99 8.07
CA ARG A 139 13.56 -7.84 8.35
C ARG A 139 12.90 -6.51 7.96
N LYS A 140 12.29 -6.45 6.76
CA LYS A 140 11.52 -5.27 6.32
C LYS A 140 10.32 -5.00 7.21
N ASN A 141 9.60 -6.04 7.65
CA ASN A 141 8.44 -5.89 8.51
C ASN A 141 8.78 -5.32 9.88
N ASP A 142 9.88 -5.78 10.47
CA ASP A 142 10.37 -5.27 11.76
C ASP A 142 10.71 -3.78 11.65
N LEU A 143 11.39 -3.36 10.57
CA LEU A 143 11.65 -1.93 10.31
C LEU A 143 10.37 -1.10 10.22
N VAL A 144 9.31 -1.62 9.61
CA VAL A 144 8.01 -0.92 9.53
C VAL A 144 7.39 -0.77 10.92
N ASN A 145 7.39 -1.86 11.71
CA ASN A 145 6.82 -1.85 13.06
C ASN A 145 7.56 -0.85 13.96
N ASP A 146 8.89 -0.82 13.91
CA ASP A 146 9.71 0.10 14.67
C ASP A 146 9.40 1.56 14.31
N VAL A 147 9.26 1.87 13.02
CA VAL A 147 8.92 3.22 12.57
C VAL A 147 7.51 3.61 13.01
N ILE A 148 6.51 2.74 12.81
CA ILE A 148 5.13 3.00 13.24
C ILE A 148 5.07 3.24 14.75
N ALA A 149 5.79 2.45 15.55
CA ALA A 149 5.84 2.61 17.00
C ALA A 149 6.49 3.94 17.42
N ALA A 150 7.48 4.42 16.66
CA ALA A 150 8.24 5.63 16.98
C ALA A 150 7.52 6.93 16.56
N VAL A 151 6.86 6.95 15.38
CA VAL A 151 6.29 8.18 14.80
C VAL A 151 4.76 8.20 14.76
N GLY A 152 4.10 7.06 14.98
CA GLY A 152 2.66 6.90 14.83
C GLY A 152 2.21 6.77 13.38
N VAL A 153 0.92 6.92 13.16
CA VAL A 153 0.27 6.82 11.84
C VAL A 153 -0.69 7.99 11.66
N GLU A 154 -0.52 8.73 10.57
CA GLU A 154 -1.41 9.83 10.19
C GLU A 154 -2.44 9.33 9.14
N PRO A 155 -3.75 9.42 9.43
CA PRO A 155 -4.77 9.13 8.43
C PRO A 155 -4.98 10.33 7.49
N TYR A 156 -5.31 10.06 6.24
CA TYR A 156 -5.72 11.12 5.32
C TYR A 156 -7.11 11.63 5.67
N ALA A 157 -7.20 12.89 6.04
CA ALA A 157 -8.45 13.52 6.51
C ALA A 157 -9.58 13.43 5.45
N GLY A 158 -9.26 13.64 4.17
CA GLY A 158 -10.22 13.51 3.07
C GLY A 158 -10.76 12.09 2.93
N THR A 159 -9.89 11.08 3.09
CA THR A 159 -10.34 9.67 3.08
C THR A 159 -11.27 9.36 4.25
N VAL A 160 -10.90 9.80 5.46
CA VAL A 160 -11.75 9.57 6.65
C VAL A 160 -13.11 10.25 6.49
N ALA A 161 -13.16 11.47 5.97
CA ALA A 161 -14.41 12.18 5.70
C ALA A 161 -15.27 11.41 4.68
N PHE A 162 -14.66 10.94 3.59
CA PHE A 162 -15.36 10.17 2.54
C PHE A 162 -15.91 8.85 3.08
N VAL A 163 -15.13 8.07 3.84
CA VAL A 163 -15.61 6.81 4.44
C VAL A 163 -16.79 7.06 5.40
N ARG A 164 -16.70 8.10 6.22
CA ARG A 164 -17.81 8.46 7.13
C ARG A 164 -19.08 8.85 6.37
N GLN A 165 -18.96 9.64 5.30
CA GLN A 165 -20.08 9.98 4.42
C GLN A 165 -20.70 8.72 3.80
N LEU A 166 -19.90 7.81 3.24
CA LEU A 166 -20.36 6.55 2.65
C LEU A 166 -21.15 5.72 3.67
N ARG A 167 -20.64 5.56 4.89
CA ARG A 167 -21.35 4.86 5.96
C ARG A 167 -22.68 5.50 6.33
N GLN A 168 -22.75 6.84 6.41
CA GLN A 168 -24.00 7.58 6.63
C GLN A 168 -25.02 7.35 5.52
N GLN A 169 -24.55 7.16 4.27
CA GLN A 169 -25.35 6.85 3.11
C GLN A 169 -25.72 5.36 3.00
N GLY A 170 -25.29 4.51 3.95
CA GLY A 170 -25.61 3.09 4.00
C GLY A 170 -24.75 2.22 3.09
N PHE A 171 -23.59 2.68 2.63
CA PHE A 171 -22.60 1.82 1.97
C PHE A 171 -21.93 0.90 2.97
N LYS A 172 -21.65 -0.32 2.56
CA LYS A 172 -20.75 -1.24 3.25
C LYS A 172 -19.30 -0.85 2.95
N VAL A 173 -18.41 -0.91 3.95
CA VAL A 173 -17.01 -0.52 3.76
C VAL A 173 -16.06 -1.58 4.28
N ALA A 174 -14.99 -1.85 3.53
CA ALA A 174 -13.93 -2.75 3.92
C ALA A 174 -12.55 -2.12 3.71
N VAL A 175 -11.57 -2.57 4.49
CA VAL A 175 -10.15 -2.36 4.20
C VAL A 175 -9.52 -3.63 3.63
N VAL A 176 -8.68 -3.49 2.60
CA VAL A 176 -8.03 -4.59 1.89
C VAL A 176 -6.58 -4.25 1.65
N THR A 177 -5.68 -4.81 2.43
CA THR A 177 -4.25 -4.52 2.36
C THR A 177 -3.40 -5.78 2.22
N SER A 178 -2.24 -5.67 1.61
CA SER A 178 -1.22 -6.73 1.59
C SER A 178 -0.38 -6.77 2.88
N SER A 179 -0.51 -5.75 3.74
CA SER A 179 0.20 -5.65 5.01
C SER A 179 -0.40 -6.60 6.06
N GLN A 180 0.45 -7.21 6.88
CA GLN A 180 0.00 -7.97 8.07
C GLN A 180 -0.27 -7.07 9.28
N ASN A 181 0.03 -5.78 9.18
CA ASN A 181 -0.05 -4.82 10.28
C ASN A 181 -1.36 -4.01 10.27
N CYS A 182 -2.39 -4.46 9.55
CA CYS A 182 -3.65 -3.73 9.35
C CYS A 182 -4.25 -3.24 10.67
N ASP A 183 -4.43 -4.15 11.64
CA ASP A 183 -5.04 -3.81 12.93
C ASP A 183 -4.20 -2.82 13.73
N ALA A 184 -2.88 -2.99 13.76
CA ALA A 184 -1.97 -2.09 14.45
C ALA A 184 -2.01 -0.68 13.84
N VAL A 185 -2.02 -0.59 12.49
CA VAL A 185 -2.10 0.67 11.74
C VAL A 185 -3.43 1.38 12.00
N LEU A 186 -4.56 0.68 11.87
CA LEU A 186 -5.90 1.25 12.11
C LEU A 186 -6.04 1.72 13.56
N LYS A 187 -5.53 0.96 14.53
CA LYS A 187 -5.54 1.34 15.94
C LYS A 187 -4.68 2.58 16.20
N ALA A 188 -3.47 2.63 15.65
CA ALA A 188 -2.59 3.79 15.77
C ALA A 188 -3.22 5.05 15.15
N ALA A 189 -3.95 4.90 14.04
CA ALA A 189 -4.70 5.96 13.37
C ALA A 189 -6.05 6.30 14.05
N LYS A 190 -6.48 5.56 15.08
CA LYS A 190 -7.80 5.68 15.76
C LYS A 190 -8.99 5.48 14.80
N LEU A 191 -8.89 4.48 13.94
CA LEU A 191 -9.87 4.14 12.91
C LEU A 191 -10.42 2.71 13.06
N ASP A 192 -10.28 2.09 14.24
CA ASP A 192 -10.65 0.68 14.50
C ASP A 192 -12.11 0.37 14.14
N ASP A 193 -13.03 1.30 14.41
CA ASP A 193 -14.46 1.11 14.22
C ASP A 193 -14.97 1.56 12.85
N LEU A 194 -14.06 1.98 11.96
CA LEU A 194 -14.48 2.59 10.71
C LEU A 194 -14.87 1.58 9.63
N PHE A 195 -14.33 0.37 9.68
CA PHE A 195 -14.50 -0.65 8.65
C PHE A 195 -15.15 -1.92 9.20
N GLU A 196 -16.16 -2.45 8.50
CA GLU A 196 -16.91 -3.65 8.86
C GLU A 196 -16.12 -4.93 8.61
N VAL A 197 -15.31 -4.93 7.55
CA VAL A 197 -14.51 -6.06 7.08
C VAL A 197 -13.07 -5.62 6.89
N ARG A 198 -12.15 -6.51 7.27
CA ARG A 198 -10.71 -6.38 7.04
C ARG A 198 -10.20 -7.63 6.33
N VAL A 199 -9.51 -7.45 5.21
CA VAL A 199 -8.76 -8.49 4.51
C VAL A 199 -7.33 -8.01 4.43
N ASP A 200 -6.44 -8.66 5.15
CA ASP A 200 -5.05 -8.27 5.33
C ASP A 200 -4.07 -9.39 4.94
N GLY A 201 -2.77 -9.15 5.10
CA GLY A 201 -1.75 -10.15 4.80
C GLY A 201 -1.86 -11.43 5.66
N ASN A 202 -2.47 -11.39 6.84
CA ASN A 202 -2.75 -12.57 7.64
C ASN A 202 -3.89 -13.38 7.02
N THR A 203 -4.98 -12.72 6.63
CA THR A 203 -6.09 -13.34 5.90
C THR A 203 -5.61 -13.98 4.59
N VAL A 204 -4.74 -13.30 3.85
CA VAL A 204 -4.12 -13.83 2.61
C VAL A 204 -3.42 -15.16 2.89
N ARG A 205 -2.60 -15.23 3.92
CA ARG A 205 -1.87 -16.43 4.30
C ARG A 205 -2.80 -17.56 4.77
N GLU A 206 -3.74 -17.25 5.66
CA GLU A 206 -4.63 -18.22 6.28
C GLU A 206 -5.62 -18.83 5.28
N GLN A 207 -6.08 -18.04 4.32
CA GLN A 207 -7.04 -18.45 3.31
C GLN A 207 -6.38 -18.86 1.97
N HIS A 208 -5.04 -18.86 1.93
CA HIS A 208 -4.24 -19.19 0.72
C HIS A 208 -4.67 -18.39 -0.52
N LEU A 209 -4.96 -17.09 -0.33
CA LEU A 209 -5.35 -16.20 -1.42
C LEU A 209 -4.13 -15.76 -2.22
N ALA A 210 -4.32 -15.54 -3.52
CA ALA A 210 -3.34 -14.82 -4.31
C ALA A 210 -3.36 -13.33 -3.94
N GLY A 211 -2.18 -12.74 -3.77
CA GLY A 211 -2.05 -11.31 -3.47
C GLY A 211 -2.18 -10.43 -4.73
N LYS A 212 -2.39 -9.12 -4.54
CA LYS A 212 -2.37 -8.13 -5.63
C LYS A 212 -1.12 -8.34 -6.53
N PRO A 213 -1.24 -8.39 -7.85
CA PRO A 213 -2.35 -7.92 -8.68
C PRO A 213 -3.50 -8.92 -8.92
N ALA A 214 -3.51 -10.12 -8.31
CA ALA A 214 -4.66 -11.00 -8.37
C ALA A 214 -5.86 -10.38 -7.61
N PRO A 215 -7.11 -10.66 -8.04
CA PRO A 215 -8.30 -10.03 -7.47
C PRO A 215 -8.77 -10.62 -6.14
N ASP A 216 -8.17 -11.73 -5.70
CA ASP A 216 -8.67 -12.62 -4.64
C ASP A 216 -8.97 -11.88 -3.34
N THR A 217 -8.10 -10.96 -2.92
CA THR A 217 -8.26 -10.20 -1.69
C THR A 217 -9.48 -9.28 -1.73
N PHE A 218 -9.69 -8.57 -2.84
CA PHE A 218 -10.87 -7.73 -3.02
C PHE A 218 -12.15 -8.57 -3.18
N LEU A 219 -12.10 -9.70 -3.90
CA LEU A 219 -13.22 -10.62 -4.03
C LEU A 219 -13.60 -11.22 -2.67
N MET A 220 -12.62 -11.57 -1.84
CA MET A 220 -12.87 -12.04 -0.46
C MET A 220 -13.58 -10.95 0.36
N ALA A 221 -13.12 -9.71 0.31
CA ALA A 221 -13.74 -8.60 1.04
C ALA A 221 -15.19 -8.35 0.57
N ALA A 222 -15.45 -8.35 -0.74
CA ALA A 222 -16.80 -8.23 -1.29
C ALA A 222 -17.70 -9.38 -0.81
N LYS A 223 -17.20 -10.62 -0.82
CA LYS A 223 -17.91 -11.79 -0.29
C LYS A 223 -18.26 -11.65 1.19
N LEU A 224 -17.30 -11.22 2.01
CA LEU A 224 -17.54 -11.02 3.46
C LEU A 224 -18.56 -9.92 3.74
N LEU A 225 -18.58 -8.87 2.91
CA LEU A 225 -19.61 -7.82 2.96
C LEU A 225 -20.96 -8.29 2.41
N GLY A 226 -21.06 -9.45 1.74
CA GLY A 226 -22.25 -9.86 1.00
C GLY A 226 -22.60 -8.85 -0.10
N ALA A 227 -21.60 -8.40 -0.85
CA ALA A 227 -21.73 -7.43 -1.93
C ALA A 227 -21.31 -8.06 -3.27
N ASP A 228 -21.97 -7.67 -4.37
CA ASP A 228 -21.59 -8.04 -5.72
C ASP A 228 -20.38 -7.20 -6.17
N PRO A 229 -19.30 -7.80 -6.69
CA PRO A 229 -18.17 -7.05 -7.22
C PRO A 229 -18.57 -6.00 -8.26
N THR A 230 -19.52 -6.31 -9.15
CA THR A 230 -20.00 -5.36 -10.18
C THR A 230 -20.75 -4.17 -9.59
N ARG A 231 -21.22 -4.26 -8.35
CA ARG A 231 -21.83 -3.21 -7.56
C ARG A 231 -20.94 -2.71 -6.42
N SER A 232 -19.64 -2.97 -6.54
CA SER A 232 -18.64 -2.55 -5.55
C SER A 232 -17.56 -1.69 -6.19
N VAL A 233 -16.99 -0.80 -5.38
CA VAL A 233 -15.94 0.13 -5.77
C VAL A 233 -14.64 -0.28 -5.08
N VAL A 234 -13.54 -0.31 -5.82
CA VAL A 234 -12.18 -0.46 -5.28
C VAL A 234 -11.49 0.89 -5.26
N VAL A 235 -10.80 1.22 -4.18
CA VAL A 235 -10.02 2.46 -4.02
C VAL A 235 -8.56 2.11 -3.73
N GLU A 236 -7.65 2.58 -4.57
CA GLU A 236 -6.25 2.16 -4.60
C GLU A 236 -5.27 3.25 -5.05
N ASP A 237 -4.02 3.23 -4.54
CA ASP A 237 -2.96 4.15 -4.99
C ASP A 237 -1.83 3.43 -5.76
N ALA A 238 -1.79 2.08 -5.72
CA ALA A 238 -0.79 1.25 -6.36
C ALA A 238 -1.31 0.60 -7.67
N ILE A 239 -0.41 0.42 -8.62
CA ILE A 239 -0.71 -0.25 -9.91
C ILE A 239 -1.23 -1.67 -9.69
N SER A 240 -0.58 -2.42 -8.80
CA SER A 240 -0.96 -3.81 -8.50
C SER A 240 -2.40 -3.92 -8.00
N GLY A 241 -2.84 -3.01 -7.15
CA GLY A 241 -4.20 -3.01 -6.63
C GLY A 241 -5.24 -2.51 -7.63
N VAL A 242 -4.91 -1.50 -8.46
CA VAL A 242 -5.77 -1.09 -9.57
C VAL A 242 -6.00 -2.26 -10.53
N GLN A 243 -4.95 -3.02 -10.87
CA GLN A 243 -5.05 -4.23 -11.68
C GLN A 243 -5.92 -5.29 -11.02
N ALA A 244 -5.77 -5.51 -9.71
CA ALA A 244 -6.61 -6.45 -8.95
C ALA A 244 -8.10 -6.06 -9.03
N GLY A 245 -8.43 -4.80 -8.83
CA GLY A 245 -9.78 -4.29 -8.98
C GLY A 245 -10.36 -4.51 -10.39
N ARG A 246 -9.54 -4.29 -11.42
CA ARG A 246 -9.96 -4.54 -12.82
C ARG A 246 -10.17 -6.02 -13.13
N GLN A 247 -9.25 -6.87 -12.72
CA GLN A 247 -9.33 -8.32 -12.93
C GLN A 247 -10.51 -8.95 -12.17
N GLY A 248 -10.89 -8.38 -11.02
CA GLY A 248 -12.04 -8.81 -10.24
C GLY A 248 -13.40 -8.35 -10.77
N ASN A 249 -13.44 -7.67 -11.92
CA ASN A 249 -14.67 -7.10 -12.51
C ASN A 249 -15.44 -6.20 -11.54
N PHE A 250 -14.75 -5.41 -10.72
CA PHE A 250 -15.39 -4.44 -9.87
C PHE A 250 -16.03 -3.33 -10.70
N GLY A 251 -17.22 -2.88 -10.26
CA GLY A 251 -18.03 -1.90 -10.99
C GLY A 251 -17.33 -0.56 -11.17
N CYS A 252 -16.47 -0.17 -10.24
CA CYS A 252 -15.60 0.98 -10.36
C CYS A 252 -14.25 0.73 -9.68
N VAL A 253 -13.18 1.28 -10.26
CA VAL A 253 -11.84 1.33 -9.64
C VAL A 253 -11.42 2.79 -9.60
N ILE A 254 -11.23 3.32 -8.40
CA ILE A 254 -10.74 4.68 -8.15
C ILE A 254 -9.25 4.62 -7.86
N GLY A 255 -8.46 5.33 -8.65
CA GLY A 255 -7.05 5.54 -8.40
C GLY A 255 -6.82 6.80 -7.55
N VAL A 256 -5.98 6.71 -6.51
CA VAL A 256 -5.61 7.86 -5.65
C VAL A 256 -4.18 8.27 -5.98
N ALA A 257 -4.02 9.35 -6.76
CA ALA A 257 -2.74 9.75 -7.37
C ALA A 257 -1.96 10.74 -6.52
N ARG A 258 -1.71 10.45 -5.24
CA ARG A 258 -0.95 11.33 -4.34
C ARG A 258 0.52 11.53 -4.76
N LYS A 259 1.06 10.58 -5.51
CA LYS A 259 2.48 10.54 -5.95
C LYS A 259 2.67 11.05 -7.39
N GLY A 260 1.67 11.72 -7.98
CA GLY A 260 1.77 12.23 -9.36
C GLY A 260 1.69 11.14 -10.44
N ASN A 261 1.15 9.95 -10.11
CA ASN A 261 1.07 8.77 -10.97
C ASN A 261 -0.30 8.60 -11.66
N ALA A 262 -1.07 9.67 -11.83
CA ALA A 262 -2.45 9.64 -12.33
C ALA A 262 -2.60 8.92 -13.69
N GLU A 263 -1.73 9.25 -14.66
CA GLU A 263 -1.74 8.62 -15.98
C GLU A 263 -1.41 7.12 -15.92
N GLU A 264 -0.57 6.73 -14.99
CA GLU A 264 -0.19 5.34 -14.79
C GLU A 264 -1.34 4.52 -14.23
N LEU A 265 -2.04 5.05 -13.20
CA LEU A 265 -3.22 4.42 -12.65
C LEU A 265 -4.34 4.27 -13.70
N ARG A 266 -4.56 5.30 -14.54
CA ARG A 266 -5.53 5.21 -15.66
C ARG A 266 -5.15 4.12 -16.66
N ARG A 267 -3.88 4.07 -17.08
CA ARG A 267 -3.39 3.05 -18.03
C ARG A 267 -3.54 1.63 -17.51
N HIS A 268 -3.44 1.44 -16.19
CA HIS A 268 -3.60 0.12 -15.56
C HIS A 268 -5.04 -0.21 -15.15
N GLY A 269 -5.99 0.69 -15.43
CA GLY A 269 -7.41 0.37 -15.35
C GLY A 269 -8.24 1.14 -14.34
N ALA A 270 -7.70 2.20 -13.71
CA ALA A 270 -8.54 3.08 -12.90
C ALA A 270 -9.59 3.78 -13.79
N HIS A 271 -10.85 3.68 -13.39
CA HIS A 271 -11.97 4.33 -14.08
C HIS A 271 -12.07 5.81 -13.73
N LEU A 272 -11.73 6.14 -12.50
CA LEU A 272 -11.67 7.48 -11.94
C LEU A 272 -10.32 7.65 -11.24
N VAL A 273 -9.71 8.83 -11.38
CA VAL A 273 -8.48 9.16 -10.65
C VAL A 273 -8.68 10.50 -9.96
N VAL A 274 -8.41 10.51 -8.64
CA VAL A 274 -8.42 11.69 -7.78
C VAL A 274 -7.06 11.86 -7.11
N HIS A 275 -6.75 13.07 -6.66
CA HIS A 275 -5.54 13.29 -5.85
C HIS A 275 -5.81 13.08 -4.36
N ASP A 276 -7.04 13.37 -3.92
CA ASP A 276 -7.51 13.11 -2.56
C ASP A 276 -8.99 12.71 -2.58
N LEU A 277 -9.37 11.76 -1.73
CA LEU A 277 -10.77 11.30 -1.66
C LEU A 277 -11.72 12.37 -1.10
N GLY A 278 -11.20 13.43 -0.49
CA GLY A 278 -11.97 14.63 -0.15
C GLY A 278 -12.62 15.31 -1.35
N GLU A 279 -12.10 15.10 -2.58
CA GLU A 279 -12.72 15.57 -3.83
C GLU A 279 -14.10 14.93 -4.10
N LEU A 280 -14.39 13.79 -3.46
CA LEU A 280 -15.64 13.04 -3.58
C LEU A 280 -16.63 13.29 -2.44
N VAL A 281 -16.25 14.11 -1.45
CA VAL A 281 -17.11 14.49 -0.32
C VAL A 281 -18.06 15.58 -0.74
N HIS A 282 -19.34 15.48 -0.34
CA HIS A 282 -20.43 16.42 -0.67
C HIS A 282 -20.83 17.25 0.53
#